data_8bab90cc4e25598b687658efab518d83
#
_entry.id   8bab90cc4e25598b687658efab518d83
#
_cell.length_a   1.000
_cell.length_b   1.000
_cell.length_c   1.000
_cell.angle_alpha   90.00
_cell.angle_beta   90.00
_cell.angle_gamma   90.00
#
_symmetry.space_group_name_H-M   'P 1'
#
loop_
_entity.id
_entity.type
_entity.pdbx_description
1 polymer ?
#
loop_
_entity_poly.entity_id
_entity_poly.type
_entity_poly.pdbx_seq_one_letter_code
_entity_poly.pdbx_strand_id
1 'polypeptide(L)'
;QSRPLSAADDEAARELIRPLDTVPGLGFKAARLIGQVIAILRTMGEEPGAWMLDTAIALYDRALADGWTDRGIGGFVYTLDPTGSVAAPERMHWVVCEAASAARVLAELVPADRAEALAVDYARAVAWADSHARAGMGRWIHEVGPDGSVSMRVWEGRPDALTAARMLARGAAPIDLTVTGATM
;
A
#
# COMPACT_ATOMS: atom_id res chain seq x y z
N GLN A 1 -16.46 -25.28 10.22
CA GLN A 1 -17.08 -25.52 8.90
C GLN A 1 -17.44 -24.17 8.32
N SER A 2 -16.69 -23.73 7.29
CA SER A 2 -16.98 -22.51 6.56
C SER A 2 -18.27 -22.71 5.75
N ARG A 3 -19.22 -21.83 5.93
CA ARG A 3 -20.43 -21.80 5.09
C ARG A 3 -20.00 -21.47 3.64
N PRO A 4 -20.42 -22.21 2.62
CA PRO A 4 -20.18 -21.80 1.25
C PRO A 4 -20.88 -20.45 0.99
N LEU A 5 -20.18 -19.53 0.32
CA LEU A 5 -20.74 -18.24 -0.09
C LEU A 5 -21.97 -18.48 -0.96
N SER A 6 -23.05 -17.73 -0.70
CA SER A 6 -24.20 -17.73 -1.58
C SER A 6 -23.90 -16.92 -2.86
N ALA A 7 -24.65 -17.16 -3.94
CA ALA A 7 -24.52 -16.35 -5.16
C ALA A 7 -24.76 -14.85 -4.90
N ALA A 8 -25.56 -14.50 -3.90
CA ALA A 8 -25.78 -13.12 -3.48
C ALA A 8 -24.56 -12.52 -2.75
N ASP A 9 -23.82 -13.33 -1.97
CA ASP A 9 -22.58 -12.89 -1.33
C ASP A 9 -21.48 -12.66 -2.38
N ASP A 10 -21.47 -13.48 -3.45
CA ASP A 10 -20.55 -13.37 -4.58
C ASP A 10 -20.85 -12.13 -5.45
N GLU A 11 -22.12 -11.78 -5.62
CA GLU A 11 -22.55 -10.59 -6.36
C GLU A 11 -22.27 -9.32 -5.57
N ALA A 12 -22.51 -9.31 -4.26
CA ALA A 12 -22.14 -8.21 -3.38
C ALA A 12 -20.64 -7.98 -3.31
N ALA A 13 -19.83 -9.05 -3.32
CA ALA A 13 -18.37 -8.94 -3.39
C ALA A 13 -17.89 -8.39 -4.74
N ARG A 14 -18.54 -8.76 -5.84
CA ARG A 14 -18.24 -8.22 -7.19
C ARG A 14 -18.66 -6.76 -7.33
N GLU A 15 -19.67 -6.30 -6.61
CA GLU A 15 -20.05 -4.88 -6.58
C GLU A 15 -19.06 -4.01 -5.81
N LEU A 16 -18.25 -4.59 -4.91
CA LEU A 16 -17.25 -3.87 -4.14
C LEU A 16 -15.94 -3.58 -4.92
N ILE A 17 -15.72 -4.31 -6.02
CA ILE A 17 -14.58 -4.11 -6.91
C ILE A 17 -15.10 -4.08 -8.34
N ARG A 18 -15.46 -2.90 -8.81
CA ARG A 18 -15.90 -2.71 -10.20
C ARG A 18 -14.68 -2.53 -11.11
N PRO A 19 -14.76 -2.91 -12.39
CA PRO A 19 -13.62 -2.79 -13.32
C PRO A 19 -13.08 -1.37 -13.49
N LEU A 20 -13.87 -0.35 -13.17
CA LEU A 20 -13.50 1.07 -13.27
C LEU A 20 -13.14 1.70 -11.93
N ASP A 21 -13.17 0.95 -10.83
CA ASP A 21 -12.83 1.47 -9.51
C ASP A 21 -11.33 1.73 -9.39
N THR A 22 -11.00 2.82 -8.70
CA THR A 22 -9.62 3.13 -8.35
C THR A 22 -9.23 2.41 -7.06
N VAL A 23 -8.08 1.75 -7.08
CA VAL A 23 -7.48 1.10 -5.92
C VAL A 23 -6.20 1.85 -5.53
N PRO A 24 -6.22 2.71 -4.50
CA PRO A 24 -5.03 3.50 -4.10
C PRO A 24 -3.79 2.64 -3.85
N GLY A 25 -3.98 1.46 -3.28
CA GLY A 25 -2.89 0.49 -3.05
C GLY A 25 -2.12 0.11 -4.32
N LEU A 26 -2.77 0.06 -5.48
CA LEU A 26 -2.10 -0.21 -6.76
C LEU A 26 -1.27 0.98 -7.22
N GLY A 27 -1.70 2.22 -6.94
CA GLY A 27 -0.91 3.43 -7.18
C GLY A 27 0.39 3.42 -6.37
N PHE A 28 0.33 3.13 -5.07
CA PHE A 28 1.51 2.96 -4.22
C PHE A 28 2.43 1.85 -4.71
N LYS A 29 1.86 0.70 -5.06
CA LYS A 29 2.63 -0.43 -5.59
C LYS A 29 3.37 -0.07 -6.88
N ALA A 30 2.70 0.59 -7.82
CA ALA A 30 3.30 1.03 -9.07
C ALA A 30 4.41 2.07 -8.82
N ALA A 31 4.17 3.08 -7.99
CA ALA A 31 5.16 4.08 -7.60
C ALA A 31 6.42 3.44 -6.99
N ARG A 32 6.24 2.49 -6.07
CA ARG A 32 7.33 1.73 -5.47
C ARG A 32 8.11 0.93 -6.51
N LEU A 33 7.44 0.22 -7.41
CA LEU A 33 8.10 -0.61 -8.42
C LEU A 33 8.91 0.24 -9.39
N ILE A 34 8.38 1.38 -9.84
CA ILE A 34 9.12 2.32 -10.70
C ILE A 34 10.35 2.85 -9.94
N GLY A 35 10.19 3.26 -8.69
CA GLY A 35 11.33 3.70 -7.86
C GLY A 35 12.41 2.63 -7.72
N GLN A 36 12.03 1.36 -7.58
CA GLN A 36 12.97 0.25 -7.53
C GLN A 36 13.71 0.05 -8.86
N VAL A 37 13.01 0.17 -9.98
CA VAL A 37 13.64 0.09 -11.31
C VAL A 37 14.64 1.22 -11.49
N ILE A 38 14.32 2.46 -11.07
CA ILE A 38 15.25 3.59 -11.08
C ILE A 38 16.52 3.25 -10.30
N ALA A 39 16.37 2.73 -9.08
CA ALA A 39 17.51 2.36 -8.24
C ALA A 39 18.38 1.27 -8.90
N ILE A 40 17.79 0.26 -9.52
CA ILE A 40 18.50 -0.80 -10.23
C ILE A 40 19.27 -0.23 -11.43
N LEU A 41 18.63 0.57 -12.28
CA LEU A 41 19.28 1.19 -13.43
C LEU A 41 20.52 1.98 -13.00
N ARG A 42 20.39 2.78 -11.93
CA ARG A 42 21.54 3.54 -11.37
C ARG A 42 22.68 2.62 -10.89
N THR A 43 22.37 1.49 -10.27
CA THR A 43 23.42 0.53 -9.86
C THR A 43 24.10 -0.14 -11.04
N MET A 44 23.42 -0.24 -12.18
CA MET A 44 23.98 -0.74 -13.44
C MET A 44 24.77 0.32 -14.22
N GLY A 45 24.80 1.56 -13.73
CA GLY A 45 25.42 2.70 -14.43
C GLY A 45 24.57 3.26 -15.56
N GLU A 46 23.29 2.89 -15.61
CA GLU A 46 22.34 3.38 -16.59
C GLU A 46 21.57 4.59 -16.06
N GLU A 47 21.30 5.57 -16.94
CA GLU A 47 20.47 6.74 -16.58
C GLU A 47 18.99 6.43 -16.76
N PRO A 48 18.19 6.45 -15.68
CA PRO A 48 16.74 6.29 -15.78
C PRO A 48 16.11 7.41 -16.60
N GLY A 49 15.10 7.10 -17.39
CA GLY A 49 14.32 8.15 -18.08
C GLY A 49 13.72 9.14 -17.07
N ALA A 50 13.86 10.45 -17.32
CA ALA A 50 13.37 11.50 -16.41
C ALA A 50 11.90 11.35 -16.04
N TRP A 51 11.08 10.90 -16.99
CA TRP A 51 9.64 10.65 -16.78
C TRP A 51 9.34 9.60 -15.68
N MET A 52 10.28 8.71 -15.38
CA MET A 52 10.05 7.61 -14.44
C MET A 52 9.84 8.13 -13.01
N LEU A 53 10.70 9.02 -12.55
CA LEU A 53 10.57 9.59 -11.21
C LEU A 53 9.32 10.45 -11.09
N ASP A 54 9.06 11.31 -12.09
CA ASP A 54 7.88 12.17 -12.12
C ASP A 54 6.59 11.33 -12.07
N THR A 55 6.55 10.23 -12.85
CA THR A 55 5.41 9.31 -12.84
C THR A 55 5.24 8.61 -11.49
N ALA A 56 6.35 8.15 -10.88
CA ALA A 56 6.28 7.49 -9.58
C ALA A 56 5.75 8.43 -8.49
N ILE A 57 6.20 9.68 -8.47
CA ILE A 57 5.72 10.70 -7.54
C ILE A 57 4.25 11.03 -7.80
N ALA A 58 3.85 11.23 -9.04
CA ALA A 58 2.46 11.53 -9.39
C ALA A 58 1.49 10.40 -8.97
N LEU A 59 1.89 9.14 -9.18
CA LEU A 59 1.12 7.97 -8.73
C LEU A 59 1.02 7.90 -7.21
N TYR A 60 2.12 8.15 -6.51
CA TYR A 60 2.15 8.18 -5.05
C TYR A 60 1.23 9.27 -4.49
N ASP A 61 1.39 10.51 -4.97
CA ASP A 61 0.63 11.66 -4.50
C ASP A 61 -0.87 11.49 -4.78
N ARG A 62 -1.21 10.97 -5.95
CA ARG A 62 -2.60 10.66 -6.29
C ARG A 62 -3.18 9.58 -5.37
N ALA A 63 -2.46 8.48 -5.15
CA ALA A 63 -2.89 7.41 -4.27
C ALA A 63 -3.05 7.87 -2.81
N LEU A 64 -2.17 8.79 -2.36
CA LEU A 64 -2.25 9.38 -1.03
C LEU A 64 -3.47 10.27 -0.89
N ALA A 65 -3.70 11.17 -1.85
CA ALA A 65 -4.80 12.12 -1.84
C ALA A 65 -6.16 11.42 -1.90
N ASP A 66 -6.28 10.40 -2.74
CA ASP A 66 -7.53 9.67 -2.92
C ASP A 66 -7.80 8.68 -1.79
N GLY A 67 -6.75 7.99 -1.33
CA GLY A 67 -6.90 6.83 -0.44
C GLY A 67 -6.98 7.16 1.02
N TRP A 68 -6.27 8.20 1.51
CA TRP A 68 -6.26 8.50 2.94
C TRP A 68 -7.54 9.17 3.40
N THR A 69 -8.05 8.71 4.53
CA THR A 69 -9.19 9.36 5.22
C THR A 69 -8.89 9.49 6.72
N ASP A 70 -9.35 10.56 7.33
CA ASP A 70 -9.31 10.77 8.79
C ASP A 70 -10.63 10.35 9.46
N ARG A 71 -11.59 9.83 8.70
CA ARG A 71 -12.88 9.36 9.23
C ARG A 71 -12.74 8.01 9.94
N GLY A 72 -13.46 7.85 11.04
CA GLY A 72 -13.43 6.63 11.84
C GLY A 72 -12.06 6.39 12.44
N ILE A 73 -11.46 5.25 12.15
CA ILE A 73 -10.10 4.90 12.58
C ILE A 73 -8.99 5.50 11.70
N GLY A 74 -9.35 6.31 10.72
CA GLY A 74 -8.40 6.80 9.72
C GLY A 74 -7.93 5.72 8.75
N GLY A 75 -6.82 5.99 8.05
CA GLY A 75 -6.15 5.02 7.19
C GLY A 75 -6.60 5.04 5.74
N PHE A 76 -6.05 4.13 4.93
CA PHE A 76 -6.34 4.03 3.51
C PHE A 76 -7.59 3.20 3.25
N VAL A 77 -8.58 3.79 2.55
CA VAL A 77 -9.73 3.05 2.03
C VAL A 77 -9.29 2.09 0.93
N TYR A 78 -10.06 1.03 0.73
CA TYR A 78 -9.68 0.01 -0.24
C TYR A 78 -9.93 0.45 -1.68
N THR A 79 -11.17 0.84 -2.02
CA THR A 79 -11.52 1.29 -3.38
C THR A 79 -12.35 2.57 -3.39
N LEU A 80 -12.24 3.29 -4.49
CA LEU A 80 -13.04 4.46 -4.83
C LEU A 80 -13.74 4.20 -6.16
N ASP A 81 -14.97 4.65 -6.28
CA ASP A 81 -15.70 4.61 -7.54
C ASP A 81 -15.15 5.64 -8.57
N PRO A 82 -15.62 5.62 -9.83
CA PRO A 82 -15.16 6.57 -10.85
C PRO A 82 -15.44 8.04 -10.52
N THR A 83 -16.31 8.35 -9.56
CA THR A 83 -16.58 9.72 -9.10
C THR A 83 -15.62 10.16 -7.99
N GLY A 84 -14.77 9.27 -7.49
CA GLY A 84 -13.88 9.50 -6.36
C GLY A 84 -14.54 9.27 -5.00
N SER A 85 -15.76 8.75 -4.97
CA SER A 85 -16.43 8.38 -3.72
C SER A 85 -15.95 7.03 -3.22
N VAL A 86 -15.91 6.85 -1.89
CA VAL A 86 -15.47 5.59 -1.29
C VAL A 86 -16.46 4.47 -1.61
N ALA A 87 -16.02 3.46 -2.35
CA ALA A 87 -16.80 2.28 -2.70
C ALA A 87 -16.62 1.17 -1.65
N ALA A 88 -15.37 0.85 -1.28
CA ALA A 88 -15.08 -0.07 -0.19
C ALA A 88 -14.29 0.67 0.92
N PRO A 89 -14.95 0.94 2.07
CA PRO A 89 -14.32 1.67 3.18
C PRO A 89 -13.41 0.82 4.05
N GLU A 90 -13.26 -0.45 3.78
CA GLU A 90 -12.36 -1.37 4.49
C GLU A 90 -10.90 -0.94 4.28
N ARG A 91 -10.03 -1.32 5.23
CA ARG A 91 -8.59 -1.06 5.22
C ARG A 91 -7.85 -2.38 5.09
N MET A 92 -7.19 -2.55 3.96
CA MET A 92 -6.38 -3.74 3.72
C MET A 92 -4.95 -3.55 4.22
N HIS A 93 -4.41 -4.54 4.94
CA HIS A 93 -3.03 -4.50 5.41
C HIS A 93 -2.03 -4.23 4.28
N TRP A 94 -2.25 -4.81 3.11
CA TRP A 94 -1.32 -4.69 2.00
C TRP A 94 -1.26 -3.25 1.45
N VAL A 95 -2.35 -2.48 1.52
CA VAL A 95 -2.40 -1.09 1.07
C VAL A 95 -1.49 -0.21 1.92
N VAL A 96 -1.60 -0.30 3.23
CA VAL A 96 -0.75 0.47 4.14
C VAL A 96 0.72 0.04 4.04
N CYS A 97 0.99 -1.24 3.83
CA CYS A 97 2.34 -1.75 3.60
C CYS A 97 2.95 -1.23 2.29
N GLU A 98 2.18 -1.18 1.21
CA GLU A 98 2.65 -0.62 -0.07
C GLU A 98 2.84 0.90 0.03
N ALA A 99 1.96 1.63 0.73
CA ALA A 99 2.12 3.06 0.96
C ALA A 99 3.42 3.38 1.72
N ALA A 100 3.66 2.71 2.85
CA ALA A 100 4.89 2.87 3.62
C ALA A 100 6.13 2.49 2.81
N SER A 101 6.08 1.37 2.08
CA SER A 101 7.20 0.91 1.25
C SER A 101 7.49 1.87 0.10
N ALA A 102 6.46 2.44 -0.53
CA ALA A 102 6.61 3.43 -1.59
C ALA A 102 7.23 4.74 -1.07
N ALA A 103 6.71 5.26 0.05
CA ALA A 103 7.26 6.45 0.71
C ALA A 103 8.77 6.27 0.98
N ARG A 104 9.17 5.14 1.54
CA ARG A 104 10.56 4.84 1.86
C ARG A 104 11.45 4.76 0.61
N VAL A 105 10.98 4.09 -0.45
CA VAL A 105 11.73 3.96 -1.72
C VAL A 105 11.91 5.31 -2.38
N LEU A 106 10.83 6.10 -2.46
CA LEU A 106 10.86 7.40 -3.13
C LEU A 106 11.69 8.43 -2.37
N ALA A 107 11.72 8.39 -1.03
CA ALA A 107 12.51 9.30 -0.22
C ALA A 107 14.02 9.24 -0.54
N GLU A 108 14.53 8.12 -1.06
CA GLU A 108 15.92 7.98 -1.46
C GLU A 108 16.22 8.51 -2.87
N LEU A 109 15.18 8.89 -3.63
CA LEU A 109 15.28 9.28 -5.03
C LEU A 109 14.99 10.77 -5.28
N VAL A 110 14.43 11.46 -4.29
CA VAL A 110 13.96 12.85 -4.38
C VAL A 110 14.83 13.81 -3.58
N PRO A 111 14.72 15.14 -3.79
CA PRO A 111 15.38 16.14 -2.96
C PRO A 111 14.96 16.09 -1.48
N ALA A 112 15.79 16.65 -0.61
CA ALA A 112 15.66 16.53 0.84
C ALA A 112 14.30 17.00 1.42
N ASP A 113 13.77 18.11 0.92
CA ASP A 113 12.47 18.66 1.34
C ASP A 113 11.32 17.69 1.03
N ARG A 114 11.35 17.07 -0.14
CA ARG A 114 10.37 16.05 -0.50
C ARG A 114 10.57 14.74 0.26
N ALA A 115 11.82 14.36 0.50
CA ALA A 115 12.15 13.17 1.30
C ALA A 115 11.62 13.30 2.74
N GLU A 116 11.68 14.49 3.34
CA GLU A 116 11.13 14.76 4.66
C GLU A 116 9.60 14.57 4.68
N ALA A 117 8.89 15.09 3.68
CA ALA A 117 7.44 14.87 3.56
C ALA A 117 7.08 13.38 3.44
N LEU A 118 7.82 12.62 2.62
CA LEU A 118 7.65 11.18 2.49
C LEU A 118 7.96 10.42 3.79
N ALA A 119 8.94 10.89 4.57
CA ALA A 119 9.24 10.32 5.88
C ALA A 119 8.08 10.51 6.87
N VAL A 120 7.39 11.65 6.84
CA VAL A 120 6.17 11.89 7.61
C VAL A 120 5.06 10.94 7.19
N ASP A 121 4.83 10.76 5.89
CA ASP A 121 3.83 9.83 5.37
C ASP A 121 4.14 8.38 5.77
N TYR A 122 5.41 7.98 5.68
CA TYR A 122 5.88 6.68 6.17
C TYR A 122 5.56 6.48 7.65
N ALA A 123 5.92 7.43 8.49
CA ALA A 123 5.69 7.35 9.93
C ALA A 123 4.19 7.26 10.26
N ARG A 124 3.35 8.03 9.54
CA ARG A 124 1.89 7.98 9.67
C ARG A 124 1.32 6.60 9.29
N ALA A 125 1.77 6.04 8.18
CA ALA A 125 1.35 4.71 7.73
C ALA A 125 1.75 3.61 8.71
N VAL A 126 2.99 3.66 9.23
CA VAL A 126 3.48 2.72 10.25
C VAL A 126 2.68 2.83 11.55
N ALA A 127 2.47 4.03 12.05
CA ALA A 127 1.70 4.25 13.28
C ALA A 127 0.27 3.73 13.16
N TRP A 128 -0.38 3.96 12.01
CA TRP A 128 -1.71 3.41 11.75
C TRP A 128 -1.68 1.87 11.72
N ALA A 129 -0.72 1.27 11.03
CA ALA A 129 -0.58 -0.18 10.95
C ALA A 129 -0.34 -0.82 12.33
N ASP A 130 0.50 -0.20 13.16
CA ASP A 130 0.79 -0.66 14.52
C ASP A 130 -0.46 -0.62 15.41
N SER A 131 -1.30 0.39 15.23
CA SER A 131 -2.51 0.58 16.06
C SER A 131 -3.68 -0.28 15.61
N HIS A 132 -3.81 -0.60 14.31
CA HIS A 132 -5.04 -1.19 13.75
C HIS A 132 -4.84 -2.49 12.97
N ALA A 133 -3.70 -2.65 12.28
CA ALA A 133 -3.48 -3.79 11.39
C ALA A 133 -2.56 -4.87 11.95
N ARG A 134 -1.92 -4.65 13.10
CA ARG A 134 -1.04 -5.63 13.77
C ARG A 134 -1.72 -6.25 14.99
N ALA A 135 -1.78 -7.57 15.01
CA ALA A 135 -2.47 -8.36 16.04
C ALA A 135 -1.51 -8.99 17.07
N GLY A 136 -0.38 -8.36 17.38
CA GLY A 136 0.64 -8.90 18.30
C GLY A 136 1.38 -10.14 17.77
N MET A 137 2.54 -10.45 18.35
CA MET A 137 3.41 -11.58 17.96
C MET A 137 3.70 -11.66 16.45
N GLY A 138 3.83 -10.50 15.76
CA GLY A 138 4.12 -10.45 14.32
C GLY A 138 2.94 -10.79 13.39
N ARG A 139 1.76 -11.07 13.94
CA ARG A 139 0.57 -11.35 13.12
C ARG A 139 -0.04 -10.05 12.59
N TRP A 140 -0.62 -10.15 11.41
CA TRP A 140 -1.34 -9.07 10.76
C TRP A 140 -2.83 -9.39 10.63
N ILE A 141 -3.66 -8.37 10.68
CA ILE A 141 -5.08 -8.43 10.34
C ILE A 141 -5.18 -8.14 8.85
N HIS A 142 -5.81 -9.04 8.10
CA HIS A 142 -5.91 -8.92 6.64
C HIS A 142 -6.76 -7.71 6.22
N GLU A 143 -7.89 -7.56 6.87
CA GLU A 143 -8.88 -6.54 6.59
C GLU A 143 -9.43 -5.97 7.89
N VAL A 144 -9.48 -4.64 7.99
CA VAL A 144 -10.01 -3.90 9.12
C VAL A 144 -11.19 -3.06 8.65
N GLY A 145 -12.32 -3.18 9.33
CA GLY A 145 -13.51 -2.38 9.08
C GLY A 145 -13.33 -0.90 9.43
N PRO A 146 -14.22 -0.02 8.96
CA PRO A 146 -14.14 1.41 9.26
C PRO A 146 -14.31 1.75 10.75
N ASP A 147 -14.83 0.82 11.54
CA ASP A 147 -14.98 0.88 13.00
C ASP A 147 -13.78 0.29 13.78
N GLY A 148 -12.79 -0.23 13.09
CA GLY A 148 -11.62 -0.89 13.69
C GLY A 148 -11.80 -2.38 13.98
N SER A 149 -12.93 -2.97 13.69
CA SER A 149 -13.17 -4.41 13.84
C SER A 149 -12.42 -5.21 12.75
N VAL A 150 -12.10 -6.47 13.05
CA VAL A 150 -11.64 -7.41 12.03
C VAL A 150 -12.77 -7.65 11.04
N SER A 151 -12.52 -7.46 9.77
CA SER A 151 -13.49 -7.64 8.69
C SER A 151 -13.04 -8.77 7.74
N MET A 152 -13.99 -9.35 7.04
CA MET A 152 -13.81 -10.27 5.90
C MET A 152 -14.89 -9.94 4.84
N ARG A 153 -15.28 -8.68 4.77
CA ARG A 153 -16.37 -8.24 3.91
C ARG A 153 -15.94 -8.21 2.44
N VAL A 154 -14.69 -7.83 2.17
CA VAL A 154 -14.15 -7.75 0.80
C VAL A 154 -13.42 -9.03 0.45
N TRP A 155 -12.58 -9.52 1.37
CA TRP A 155 -11.77 -10.71 1.12
C TRP A 155 -11.79 -11.70 2.29
N GLU A 156 -12.20 -12.93 2.02
CA GLU A 156 -11.93 -14.05 2.89
C GLU A 156 -10.49 -14.52 2.66
N GLY A 157 -9.55 -14.04 3.48
CA GLY A 157 -8.16 -14.38 3.25
C GLY A 157 -7.27 -14.21 4.47
N ARG A 158 -6.01 -14.56 4.26
CA ARG A 158 -4.95 -14.35 5.24
C ARG A 158 -4.04 -13.21 4.76
N PRO A 159 -3.44 -12.46 5.69
CA PRO A 159 -2.44 -11.45 5.34
C PRO A 159 -1.30 -12.05 4.52
N ASP A 160 -0.89 -11.35 3.48
CA ASP A 160 0.31 -11.69 2.73
C ASP A 160 1.55 -11.33 3.57
N ALA A 161 2.23 -12.35 4.06
CA ALA A 161 3.43 -12.21 4.88
C ALA A 161 4.57 -11.50 4.13
N LEU A 162 4.65 -11.67 2.81
CA LEU A 162 5.70 -11.05 2.00
C LEU A 162 5.55 -9.53 1.92
N THR A 163 4.33 -9.03 1.77
CA THR A 163 4.04 -7.60 1.76
C THR A 163 4.36 -6.96 3.11
N ALA A 164 3.96 -7.62 4.21
CA ALA A 164 4.29 -7.16 5.56
C ALA A 164 5.81 -7.19 5.83
N ALA A 165 6.50 -8.26 5.44
CA ALA A 165 7.95 -8.38 5.58
C ALA A 165 8.70 -7.31 4.79
N ARG A 166 8.25 -6.97 3.58
CA ARG A 166 8.83 -5.89 2.77
C ARG A 166 8.74 -4.53 3.45
N MET A 167 7.60 -4.20 4.06
CA MET A 167 7.45 -2.96 4.83
C MET A 167 8.47 -2.89 5.98
N LEU A 168 8.63 -3.99 6.73
CA LEU A 168 9.54 -4.07 7.87
C LEU A 168 11.01 -4.06 7.44
N ALA A 169 11.36 -4.84 6.42
CA ALA A 169 12.73 -4.97 5.93
C ALA A 169 13.26 -3.64 5.34
N ARG A 170 12.42 -2.88 4.67
CA ARG A 170 12.80 -1.59 4.08
C ARG A 170 13.11 -0.51 5.10
N GLY A 171 12.62 -0.62 6.31
CA GLY A 171 13.04 0.26 7.40
C GLY A 171 14.50 0.06 7.81
N ALA A 172 15.17 -1.04 7.38
CA ALA A 172 16.50 -1.45 7.82
C ALA A 172 17.50 -1.76 6.69
N ALA A 173 17.08 -1.82 5.42
CA ALA A 173 17.93 -2.27 4.31
C ALA A 173 17.97 -1.28 3.14
N PRO A 174 19.10 -1.16 2.42
CA PRO A 174 19.20 -0.41 1.17
C PRO A 174 18.20 -0.90 0.11
N ILE A 175 17.80 -0.01 -0.80
CA ILE A 175 16.80 -0.30 -1.86
C ILE A 175 17.21 -1.47 -2.75
N ASP A 176 18.45 -1.54 -3.14
CA ASP A 176 19.03 -2.53 -4.04
C ASP A 176 18.87 -3.97 -3.55
N LEU A 177 19.01 -4.22 -2.26
CA LEU A 177 18.90 -5.55 -1.66
C LEU A 177 17.48 -6.11 -1.62
N THR A 178 16.46 -5.26 -1.78
CA THR A 178 15.06 -5.65 -1.64
C THR A 178 14.38 -6.05 -2.95
N VAL A 179 15.02 -5.83 -4.08
CA VAL A 179 14.49 -6.18 -5.40
C VAL A 179 14.90 -7.58 -5.82
N THR A 180 16.15 -7.94 -5.60
CA THR A 180 16.72 -9.16 -6.18
C THR A 180 16.53 -10.40 -5.32
N GLY A 181 16.18 -10.27 -4.05
CA GLY A 181 16.19 -11.43 -3.15
C GLY A 181 17.56 -12.08 -3.02
N ALA A 182 18.59 -11.47 -3.57
CA ALA A 182 19.94 -11.97 -3.54
C ALA A 182 20.59 -11.56 -2.21
N THR A 183 20.47 -12.44 -1.25
CA THR A 183 21.52 -12.58 -0.24
C THR A 183 22.73 -13.15 -0.94
N MET A 184 23.76 -12.35 -1.16
CA MET A 184 25.10 -12.89 -1.30
C MET A 184 25.61 -13.33 0.05
#